data_28d7ecd2a3928c83eedad89014f1eacc
#
_entry.id   28d7ecd2a3928c83eedad89014f1eacc
#
_cell.length_a   1.000
_cell.length_b   1.000
_cell.length_c   1.000
_cell.angle_alpha   90.00
_cell.angle_beta   90.00
_cell.angle_gamma   90.00
#
_symmetry.space_group_name_H-M   'P 1'
#
loop_
_entity.id
_entity.type
_entity.pdbx_description
1 polymer ?
#
loop_
_entity_poly.entity_id
_entity_poly.type
_entity_poly.pdbx_seq_one_letter_code
_entity_poly.pdbx_strand_id
1 'polypeptide(L)'
;MLTEYDLIKTFVAVTAAYDPDGNLRPLAIHWRDGTTFTVDKVVETRPAASLKAGGCGTLFSCRIKNKITRLFFENGRWFVEEKVPRIAERKDLIV
;
A
#
# COMPACT_ATOMS: atom_id res chain seq x y z
N MET A 1 -20.21 7.57 -17.61
CA MET A 1 -20.63 6.50 -16.74
C MET A 1 -20.01 6.56 -15.39
N LEU A 2 -20.78 6.38 -14.37
CA LEU A 2 -20.29 6.41 -13.01
C LEU A 2 -19.64 5.10 -12.63
N THR A 3 -18.47 5.19 -12.06
CA THR A 3 -17.76 4.01 -11.61
C THR A 3 -17.54 4.13 -10.12
N GLU A 4 -17.93 3.11 -9.40
CA GLU A 4 -17.71 3.05 -7.96
C GLU A 4 -16.59 2.09 -7.65
N TYR A 5 -15.81 2.44 -6.63
CA TYR A 5 -14.68 1.65 -6.22
C TYR A 5 -14.75 1.37 -4.73
N ASP A 6 -14.25 0.22 -4.36
CA ASP A 6 -13.96 -0.09 -2.98
C ASP A 6 -12.46 0.03 -2.77
N LEU A 7 -12.09 0.44 -1.57
CA LEU A 7 -10.69 0.40 -1.16
C LEU A 7 -10.51 -0.83 -0.30
N ILE A 8 -9.56 -1.65 -0.68
CA ILE A 8 -9.26 -2.84 0.11
C ILE A 8 -7.82 -2.79 0.56
N LYS A 9 -7.59 -3.36 1.74
CA LYS A 9 -6.25 -3.48 2.29
C LYS A 9 -5.59 -4.68 1.63
N THR A 10 -4.56 -4.44 0.84
CA THR A 10 -3.84 -5.49 0.15
C THR A 10 -2.45 -5.59 0.75
N PHE A 11 -2.17 -6.72 1.40
CA PHE A 11 -0.87 -6.93 2.02
C PHE A 11 0.16 -7.25 0.97
N VAL A 12 1.34 -6.66 1.15
CA VAL A 12 2.43 -6.82 0.19
C VAL A 12 3.71 -7.17 0.93
N ALA A 13 4.61 -7.85 0.24
CA ALA A 13 5.95 -8.07 0.76
C ALA A 13 6.78 -6.83 0.47
N VAL A 14 7.64 -6.47 1.41
CA VAL A 14 8.44 -5.26 1.31
C VAL A 14 9.85 -5.57 1.79
N THR A 15 10.83 -5.12 1.05
CA THR A 15 12.20 -5.08 1.52
C THR A 15 12.37 -3.75 2.23
N ALA A 16 12.79 -3.78 3.47
CA ALA A 16 12.91 -2.58 4.27
C ALA A 16 14.18 -2.67 5.11
N ALA A 17 14.60 -1.52 5.61
CA ALA A 17 15.79 -1.45 6.44
C ALA A 17 15.54 -0.45 7.56
N TYR A 18 16.24 -0.67 8.67
CA TYR A 18 16.33 0.34 9.72
C TYR A 18 17.63 1.10 9.51
N ASP A 19 17.54 2.42 9.58
CA ASP A 19 18.74 3.23 9.52
C ASP A 19 19.43 3.25 10.89
N PRO A 20 20.62 3.87 10.99
CA PRO A 20 21.34 3.87 12.26
C PRO A 20 20.56 4.52 13.41
N ASP A 21 19.62 5.39 13.11
CA ASP A 21 18.80 6.04 14.13
C ASP A 21 17.57 5.22 14.50
N GLY A 22 17.40 4.05 13.88
CA GLY A 22 16.28 3.18 14.19
C GLY A 22 15.03 3.48 13.38
N ASN A 23 15.13 4.31 12.35
CA ASN A 23 13.98 4.62 11.52
C ASN A 23 13.80 3.57 10.43
N LEU A 24 12.59 3.11 10.28
CA LEU A 24 12.25 2.10 9.29
C LEU A 24 12.06 2.76 7.92
N ARG A 25 12.65 2.16 6.88
CA ARG A 25 12.57 2.70 5.53
C ARG A 25 12.22 1.60 4.55
N PRO A 26 11.14 1.74 3.79
CA PRO A 26 10.84 0.78 2.72
C PRO A 26 11.77 1.04 1.53
N LEU A 27 12.30 -0.04 0.98
CA LEU A 27 13.24 0.03 -0.13
C LEU A 27 12.63 -0.49 -1.43
N ALA A 28 11.76 -1.50 -1.33
CA ALA A 28 11.14 -2.08 -2.51
C ALA A 28 9.85 -2.79 -2.11
N ILE A 29 8.87 -2.73 -2.98
CA ILE A 29 7.59 -3.42 -2.81
C ILE A 29 7.57 -4.59 -3.79
N HIS A 30 7.25 -5.77 -3.30
CA HIS A 30 7.17 -6.97 -4.11
C HIS A 30 5.71 -7.31 -4.34
N TRP A 31 5.27 -7.14 -5.57
CA TRP A 31 3.88 -7.36 -5.90
C TRP A 31 3.61 -8.84 -6.15
N ARG A 32 2.36 -9.22 -6.03
CA ARG A 32 1.96 -10.63 -6.11
C ARG A 32 2.25 -11.29 -7.47
N ASP A 33 2.42 -10.49 -8.51
CA ASP A 33 2.74 -11.03 -9.82
C ASP A 33 4.24 -11.18 -10.06
N GLY A 34 5.04 -10.98 -9.04
CA GLY A 34 6.49 -11.07 -9.14
C GLY A 34 7.19 -9.78 -9.48
N THR A 35 6.45 -8.72 -9.74
CA THR A 35 7.04 -7.43 -10.05
C THR A 35 7.61 -6.79 -8.80
N THR A 36 8.81 -6.23 -8.90
CA THR A 36 9.41 -5.47 -7.81
C THR A 36 9.42 -4.00 -8.17
N PHE A 37 8.86 -3.20 -7.27
CA PHE A 37 8.85 -1.75 -7.42
C PHE A 37 9.83 -1.14 -6.45
N THR A 38 10.91 -0.58 -6.99
CA THR A 38 11.92 0.07 -6.17
C THR A 38 11.39 1.41 -5.68
N VAL A 39 11.56 1.66 -4.39
CA VAL A 39 11.20 2.95 -3.81
C VAL A 39 12.34 3.91 -4.07
N ASP A 40 12.10 4.89 -4.94
CA ASP A 40 13.14 5.85 -5.29
C ASP A 40 13.40 6.81 -4.14
N LYS A 41 12.34 7.19 -3.44
CA LYS A 41 12.46 8.11 -2.32
C LYS A 41 11.22 8.02 -1.45
N VAL A 42 11.41 8.07 -0.13
CA VAL A 42 10.32 8.26 0.80
C VAL A 42 10.16 9.75 1.00
N VAL A 43 9.09 10.31 0.51
CA VAL A 43 8.91 11.76 0.53
C VAL A 43 8.24 12.23 1.81
N GLU A 44 7.53 11.35 2.49
CA GLU A 44 6.87 11.71 3.74
C GLU A 44 6.63 10.46 4.57
N THR A 45 6.78 10.59 5.88
CA THR A 45 6.46 9.54 6.83
C THR A 45 5.65 10.17 7.94
N ARG A 46 4.51 9.58 8.25
CA ARG A 46 3.69 10.11 9.34
C ARG A 46 2.80 9.01 9.91
N PRO A 47 2.35 9.19 11.17
CA PRO A 47 1.34 8.29 11.71
C PRO A 47 0.05 8.46 10.91
N ALA A 48 -0.58 7.35 10.59
CA ALA A 48 -1.82 7.40 9.82
C ALA A 48 -2.58 6.10 10.00
N ALA A 49 -3.88 6.18 9.76
CA ALA A 49 -4.73 5.00 9.75
C ALA A 49 -5.13 4.73 8.32
N SER A 50 -5.30 3.46 7.99
CA SER A 50 -5.83 3.06 6.71
C SER A 50 -7.27 3.52 6.59
N LEU A 51 -7.64 4.05 5.43
CA LEU A 51 -8.99 4.54 5.22
C LEU A 51 -10.03 3.42 5.37
N LYS A 52 -9.69 2.24 4.91
CA LYS A 52 -10.64 1.13 4.93
C LYS A 52 -10.61 0.39 6.25
N ALA A 53 -9.44 0.16 6.79
CA ALA A 53 -9.29 -0.69 7.96
C ALA A 53 -9.42 0.02 9.28
N GLY A 54 -9.23 1.33 9.30
CA GLY A 54 -9.31 2.09 10.54
C GLY A 54 -8.24 1.77 11.54
N GLY A 55 -7.16 1.13 11.15
CA GLY A 55 -6.11 0.77 12.06
C GLY A 55 -5.16 1.91 12.34
N CYS A 56 -4.25 1.70 13.27
CA CYS A 56 -3.18 2.63 13.58
C CYS A 56 -1.91 2.13 12.94
N GLY A 57 -1.18 3.00 12.30
CA GLY A 57 0.04 2.58 11.66
C GLY A 57 0.86 3.75 11.21
N THR A 58 1.81 3.49 10.34
CA THR A 58 2.66 4.50 9.74
C THR A 58 2.41 4.53 8.26
N LEU A 59 2.22 5.73 7.73
CA LEU A 59 2.08 5.94 6.29
C LEU A 59 3.41 6.42 5.74
N PHE A 60 3.87 5.72 4.72
CA PHE A 60 5.04 6.13 3.94
C PHE A 60 4.57 6.55 2.57
N SER A 61 4.77 7.81 2.22
CA SER A 61 4.51 8.27 0.86
C SER A 61 5.78 8.06 0.06
N CYS A 62 5.73 7.14 -0.87
CA CYS A 62 6.90 6.67 -1.59
C CYS A 62 6.83 7.12 -3.04
N ARG A 63 7.94 7.65 -3.54
CA ARG A 63 8.04 7.92 -4.97
C ARG A 63 8.52 6.67 -5.67
N ILE A 64 7.72 6.20 -6.63
CA ILE A 64 8.02 5.03 -7.43
C ILE A 64 7.71 5.40 -8.87
N LYS A 65 8.73 5.43 -9.72
CA LYS A 65 8.55 5.73 -11.14
C LYS A 65 7.74 7.01 -11.36
N ASN A 66 8.14 8.07 -10.67
CA ASN A 66 7.52 9.39 -10.79
C ASN A 66 6.08 9.48 -10.30
N LYS A 67 5.64 8.49 -9.54
CA LYS A 67 4.32 8.51 -8.91
C LYS A 67 4.46 8.37 -7.42
N ILE A 68 3.50 8.89 -6.69
CA ILE A 68 3.47 8.74 -5.24
C ILE A 68 2.56 7.58 -4.90
N THR A 69 3.12 6.62 -4.20
CA THR A 69 2.39 5.45 -3.72
C THR A 69 2.35 5.50 -2.21
N ARG A 70 1.18 5.27 -1.65
CA ARG A 70 1.00 5.30 -0.21
C ARG A 70 1.13 3.88 0.31
N LEU A 71 2.11 3.68 1.18
CA LEU A 71 2.43 2.37 1.72
C LEU A 71 2.26 2.43 3.23
N PHE A 72 1.51 1.50 3.78
CA PHE A 72 1.20 1.48 5.20
C PHE A 72 1.95 0.36 5.90
N PHE A 73 2.39 0.64 7.10
CA PHE A 73 3.02 -0.36 7.96
C PHE A 73 2.25 -0.40 9.27
N GLU A 74 1.68 -1.56 9.60
CA GLU A 74 0.85 -1.71 10.78
C GLU A 74 1.01 -3.11 11.33
N ASN A 75 1.29 -3.22 12.61
CA ASN A 75 1.43 -4.52 13.28
C ASN A 75 2.44 -5.44 12.59
N GLY A 76 3.55 -4.86 12.13
CA GLY A 76 4.60 -5.63 11.51
C GLY A 76 4.32 -6.04 10.08
N ARG A 77 3.26 -5.56 9.49
CA ARG A 77 2.89 -5.92 8.13
C ARG A 77 2.73 -4.69 7.27
N TRP A 78 3.01 -4.86 5.97
CA TRP A 78 2.92 -3.78 5.00
C TRP A 78 1.71 -3.99 4.13
N PHE A 79 1.01 -2.91 3.79
CA PHE A 79 -0.11 -3.01 2.86
C PHE A 79 -0.29 -1.72 2.09
N VAL A 80 -1.00 -1.84 0.98
CA VAL A 80 -1.47 -0.70 0.21
C VAL A 80 -2.98 -0.74 0.21
N GLU A 81 -3.60 0.40 -0.04
CA GLU A 81 -5.05 0.45 -0.23
C GLU A 81 -5.30 0.38 -1.72
N GLU A 82 -5.81 -0.75 -2.14
CA GLU A 82 -6.03 -1.02 -3.55
C GLU A 82 -7.45 -0.64 -3.92
N LYS A 83 -7.57 0.15 -4.99
CA LYS A 83 -8.88 0.56 -5.49
C LYS A 83 -9.36 -0.51 -6.44
N VAL A 84 -10.50 -1.11 -6.13
CA VAL A 84 -11.07 -2.15 -6.96
C VAL A 84 -12.48 -1.75 -7.35
N PRO A 85 -12.94 -2.13 -8.53
CA PRO A 85 -14.29 -1.80 -8.94
C PRO A 85 -15.31 -2.42 -8.00
N ARG A 86 -16.40 -1.71 -7.78
CA ARG A 86 -17.48 -2.24 -6.95
C ARG A 86 -18.00 -3.52 -7.56
N ILE A 87 -18.40 -4.42 -6.68
CA ILE A 87 -18.61 -5.81 -7.02
C ILE A 87 -19.89 -6.09 -7.80
N ALA A 88 -20.75 -5.11 -7.97
CA ALA A 88 -22.04 -5.39 -8.56
C ALA A 88 -21.95 -6.25 -9.83
N GLU A 89 -20.97 -5.96 -10.69
CA GLU A 89 -20.82 -6.76 -11.88
C GLU A 89 -20.25 -8.12 -11.60
N ARG A 90 -19.46 -8.24 -10.57
CA ARG A 90 -18.82 -9.51 -10.30
C ARG A 90 -19.73 -10.53 -9.70
N LYS A 91 -20.84 -10.08 -9.14
CA LYS A 91 -21.80 -11.04 -8.65
C LYS A 91 -22.30 -11.92 -9.76
N ASP A 92 -22.40 -11.35 -10.93
CA ASP A 92 -22.89 -12.10 -12.05
C ASP A 92 -21.93 -13.18 -12.49
N LEU A 93 -20.67 -13.00 -12.19
CA LEU A 93 -19.66 -13.96 -12.59
C LEU A 93 -19.66 -15.19 -11.69
N ILE A 94 -20.25 -15.07 -10.54
CA ILE A 94 -20.24 -16.15 -9.56
C ILE A 94 -21.31 -17.18 -9.86
N VAL A 95 -22.35 -16.75 -10.47
CA VAL A 95 -23.46 -17.65 -10.75
C VAL A 95 -23.24 -18.50 -11.96
#